data_688a0191c37b7d663aac569b0fb132b5
#
_entry.id   688a0191c37b7d663aac569b0fb132b5
#
_cell.length_a   1.000
_cell.length_b   1.000
_cell.length_c   1.000
_cell.angle_alpha   90.00
_cell.angle_beta   90.00
_cell.angle_gamma   90.00
#
_symmetry.space_group_name_H-M   'P 1'
#
loop_
_entity.id
_entity.type
_entity.pdbx_description
1 polymer ?
#
loop_
_entity_poly.entity_id
_entity_poly.type
_entity_poly.pdbx_seq_one_letter_code
_entity_poly.pdbx_strand_id
1 'polypeptide(L)'
;MWAAFGSRMDESPWWPSGIVTEDSQDSSSDRIQTVFGTLETWDYQDCLAANWWQKPPSEGVIWGSWPKVSEIEILHQDRKGYLLRINENQIARITPINLGNDLSRLMQYPPWRDALEGLMIRLPSMVYHVENNDRVVVYDCRNLAINSEDFESDKLAANLGTIHSALHDFATPNTERRWNDRLKDIESELKVTTLWRAPHSKFTVGLPRLNLDLALLSEEQDELFFIADVRSPVEHLMCHADRLPGLADLMLIEQQISFAKGMDENDRKSMLEAYLAKAPKSYSHKKAVSTLMGGPWIWRYHAVLFAMGEARFFGDEELGKKAQKWLNDVSRIQAHLGVLRLWKSGLWGGIIGVIIAFFAWRMESTSPTLAGIAGVICLLGAFACNIVYWSKDPQPY
;
A
#
# COMPACT_ATOMS: atom_id res chain seq x y z
N MET A 1 -28.71 -27.56 15.13
CA MET A 1 -27.22 -27.53 15.15
C MET A 1 -26.66 -26.21 14.63
N TRP A 2 -27.46 -25.30 14.12
CA TRP A 2 -27.05 -24.00 13.54
C TRP A 2 -26.96 -22.84 14.52
N ALA A 3 -27.60 -22.92 15.69
CA ALA A 3 -27.58 -21.85 16.69
C ALA A 3 -26.22 -21.66 17.42
N ALA A 4 -25.26 -22.59 17.22
CA ALA A 4 -23.91 -22.45 17.79
C ALA A 4 -22.92 -21.77 16.84
N PHE A 5 -23.30 -21.48 15.59
CA PHE A 5 -22.44 -20.88 14.59
C PHE A 5 -22.36 -19.34 14.69
N GLY A 6 -23.47 -18.67 15.04
CA GLY A 6 -23.48 -17.21 15.13
C GLY A 6 -22.51 -16.65 16.15
N SER A 7 -22.46 -17.23 17.36
CA SER A 7 -21.60 -16.73 18.43
C SER A 7 -20.09 -16.95 18.23
N ARG A 8 -19.68 -17.87 17.35
CA ARG A 8 -18.24 -18.12 17.07
C ARG A 8 -17.67 -17.27 15.94
N MET A 9 -18.51 -16.83 15.02
CA MET A 9 -18.06 -15.94 13.91
C MET A 9 -17.76 -14.53 14.42
N ASP A 10 -18.60 -14.00 15.32
CA ASP A 10 -18.47 -12.63 15.85
C ASP A 10 -17.18 -12.39 16.67
N GLU A 11 -16.55 -13.47 17.14
CA GLU A 11 -15.29 -13.39 17.92
C GLU A 11 -14.03 -13.55 17.04
N SER A 12 -14.17 -13.83 15.75
CA SER A 12 -13.03 -14.08 14.87
C SER A 12 -12.36 -12.77 14.44
N PRO A 13 -11.01 -12.68 14.40
CA PRO A 13 -10.28 -11.46 14.03
C PRO A 13 -10.59 -10.95 12.61
N TRP A 14 -11.05 -11.82 11.70
CA TRP A 14 -11.44 -11.47 10.34
C TRP A 14 -12.89 -10.96 10.22
N TRP A 15 -13.69 -11.05 11.30
CA TRP A 15 -15.07 -10.59 11.30
C TRP A 15 -15.16 -9.05 11.40
N PRO A 16 -16.00 -8.39 10.59
CA PRO A 16 -16.12 -6.92 10.56
C PRO A 16 -16.92 -6.36 11.75
N SER A 17 -16.47 -6.60 12.96
CA SER A 17 -17.20 -6.28 14.20
C SER A 17 -17.53 -4.79 14.39
N GLY A 18 -16.79 -3.89 13.75
CA GLY A 18 -16.98 -2.45 13.90
C GLY A 18 -18.02 -1.83 12.97
N ILE A 19 -18.48 -2.53 11.94
CA ILE A 19 -19.28 -1.93 10.86
C ILE A 19 -20.39 -2.82 10.28
N VAL A 20 -20.70 -3.93 10.95
CA VAL A 20 -21.83 -4.78 10.54
C VAL A 20 -23.15 -4.02 10.77
N THR A 21 -24.01 -3.99 9.77
CA THR A 21 -25.33 -3.39 9.89
C THR A 21 -26.31 -4.34 10.55
N GLU A 22 -27.29 -3.85 11.32
CA GLU A 22 -28.28 -4.69 12.03
C GLU A 22 -29.07 -5.63 11.11
N ASP A 23 -29.28 -5.22 9.84
CA ASP A 23 -29.96 -6.02 8.82
C ASP A 23 -29.15 -7.26 8.35
N SER A 24 -27.87 -7.34 8.71
CA SER A 24 -26.97 -8.45 8.31
C SER A 24 -27.11 -9.70 9.19
N GLN A 25 -27.96 -9.67 10.21
CA GLN A 25 -28.18 -10.81 11.11
C GLN A 25 -29.15 -11.88 10.58
N ASP A 26 -29.55 -11.79 9.31
CA ASP A 26 -30.27 -12.91 8.70
C ASP A 26 -29.32 -14.09 8.51
N SER A 27 -29.35 -15.01 9.49
CA SER A 27 -28.44 -16.14 9.68
C SER A 27 -28.44 -17.18 8.54
N SER A 28 -29.10 -16.88 7.44
CA SER A 28 -29.22 -17.73 6.24
C SER A 28 -28.44 -17.20 5.03
N SER A 29 -27.82 -16.01 5.11
CA SER A 29 -27.12 -15.44 3.96
C SER A 29 -25.60 -15.57 4.10
N ASP A 30 -24.95 -16.15 3.09
CA ASP A 30 -23.48 -16.16 2.94
C ASP A 30 -22.88 -14.76 2.69
N ARG A 31 -23.62 -13.70 3.09
CA ARG A 31 -23.28 -12.30 2.80
C ARG A 31 -23.28 -11.45 4.07
N ILE A 32 -22.20 -10.70 4.23
CA ILE A 32 -22.02 -9.74 5.32
C ILE A 32 -22.16 -8.35 4.72
N GLN A 33 -23.20 -7.63 5.12
CA GLN A 33 -23.40 -6.23 4.73
C GLN A 33 -22.58 -5.32 5.63
N THR A 34 -21.71 -4.52 5.04
CA THR A 34 -20.91 -3.52 5.76
C THR A 34 -21.12 -2.14 5.17
N VAL A 35 -20.72 -1.09 5.90
CA VAL A 35 -20.79 0.29 5.40
C VAL A 35 -19.87 0.54 4.21
N PHE A 36 -18.88 -0.34 3.95
CA PHE A 36 -17.96 -0.24 2.82
C PHE A 36 -18.38 -1.11 1.63
N GLY A 37 -19.40 -1.96 1.77
CA GLY A 37 -19.87 -2.87 0.75
C GLY A 37 -20.24 -4.23 1.31
N THR A 38 -20.47 -5.19 0.42
CA THR A 38 -20.86 -6.55 0.78
C THR A 38 -19.68 -7.49 0.66
N LEU A 39 -19.43 -8.26 1.71
CA LEU A 39 -18.54 -9.41 1.69
C LEU A 39 -19.36 -10.68 1.55
N GLU A 40 -18.82 -11.66 0.87
CA GLU A 40 -19.41 -12.99 0.77
C GLU A 40 -18.53 -13.98 1.56
N THR A 41 -19.17 -14.83 2.34
CA THR A 41 -18.54 -15.95 3.04
C THR A 41 -18.70 -17.23 2.25
N TRP A 42 -17.96 -18.26 2.62
CA TRP A 42 -18.11 -19.59 2.07
C TRP A 42 -17.90 -20.65 3.17
N ASP A 43 -18.24 -21.89 2.91
CA ASP A 43 -18.07 -22.99 3.87
C ASP A 43 -16.60 -23.44 3.91
N TYR A 44 -15.80 -22.77 4.73
CA TYR A 44 -14.37 -23.00 4.90
C TYR A 44 -14.03 -23.98 6.04
N GLN A 45 -15.01 -24.33 6.87
CA GLN A 45 -14.78 -25.08 8.11
C GLN A 45 -14.10 -26.43 7.87
N ASP A 46 -14.48 -27.11 6.81
CA ASP A 46 -13.89 -28.39 6.43
C ASP A 46 -12.40 -28.28 6.12
N CYS A 47 -11.95 -27.12 5.59
CA CYS A 47 -10.54 -26.87 5.27
C CYS A 47 -9.63 -26.85 6.51
N LEU A 48 -10.22 -26.67 7.70
CA LEU A 48 -9.50 -26.70 8.97
C LEU A 48 -9.26 -28.12 9.48
N ALA A 49 -9.69 -29.15 8.77
CA ALA A 49 -9.53 -30.54 9.13
C ALA A 49 -8.70 -31.32 8.08
N ALA A 50 -7.81 -32.21 8.53
CA ALA A 50 -6.88 -32.94 7.65
C ALA A 50 -7.57 -33.82 6.58
N ASN A 51 -8.78 -34.29 6.85
CA ASN A 51 -9.54 -35.11 5.91
C ASN A 51 -9.91 -34.36 4.62
N TRP A 52 -10.15 -33.06 4.68
CA TRP A 52 -10.44 -32.24 3.50
C TRP A 52 -9.28 -32.22 2.49
N TRP A 53 -8.05 -32.24 2.98
CA TRP A 53 -6.83 -32.16 2.17
C TRP A 53 -6.45 -33.46 1.47
N GLN A 54 -7.09 -34.58 1.81
CA GLN A 54 -6.75 -35.89 1.22
C GLN A 54 -7.09 -35.98 -0.26
N LYS A 55 -8.07 -35.19 -0.71
CA LYS A 55 -8.49 -35.16 -2.11
C LYS A 55 -8.78 -33.71 -2.51
N PRO A 56 -8.29 -33.29 -3.70
CA PRO A 56 -8.63 -31.97 -4.21
C PRO A 56 -10.14 -31.81 -4.39
N PRO A 57 -10.71 -30.62 -4.11
CA PRO A 57 -12.11 -30.31 -4.38
C PRO A 57 -12.47 -30.54 -5.84
N SER A 58 -13.73 -30.95 -6.08
CA SER A 58 -14.24 -31.19 -7.44
C SER A 58 -14.64 -29.92 -8.18
N GLU A 59 -14.85 -28.84 -7.44
CA GLU A 59 -15.23 -27.52 -7.95
C GLU A 59 -14.05 -26.56 -7.88
N GLY A 60 -14.06 -25.54 -8.73
CA GLY A 60 -13.00 -24.53 -8.78
C GLY A 60 -11.78 -24.93 -9.61
N VAL A 61 -10.74 -24.13 -9.49
CA VAL A 61 -9.47 -24.29 -10.21
C VAL A 61 -8.33 -24.35 -9.20
N ILE A 62 -7.42 -25.29 -9.41
CA ILE A 62 -6.19 -25.41 -8.60
C ILE A 62 -5.01 -25.02 -9.47
N TRP A 63 -4.28 -24.02 -9.04
CA TRP A 63 -3.01 -23.62 -9.61
C TRP A 63 -1.88 -24.15 -8.74
N GLY A 64 -0.95 -24.88 -9.34
CA GLY A 64 0.11 -25.59 -8.60
C GLY A 64 -0.26 -27.02 -8.27
N SER A 65 0.41 -27.61 -7.27
CA SER A 65 0.22 -29.00 -6.88
C SER A 65 -0.52 -29.11 -5.56
N TRP A 66 -1.57 -29.94 -5.52
CA TRP A 66 -2.30 -30.19 -4.28
C TRP A 66 -1.41 -30.87 -3.24
N PRO A 67 -1.31 -30.33 -2.00
CA PRO A 67 -0.42 -30.89 -0.99
C PRO A 67 -0.97 -32.18 -0.42
N LYS A 68 -0.07 -33.07 0.01
CA LYS A 68 -0.43 -34.25 0.80
C LYS A 68 -0.33 -33.86 2.27
N VAL A 69 -1.45 -33.78 2.95
CA VAL A 69 -1.54 -33.32 4.33
C VAL A 69 -1.86 -34.48 5.25
N SER A 70 -1.06 -34.67 6.30
CA SER A 70 -1.27 -35.67 7.35
C SER A 70 -1.77 -35.07 8.64
N GLU A 71 -1.28 -33.91 8.99
CA GLU A 71 -1.60 -33.18 10.21
C GLU A 71 -1.88 -31.72 9.90
N ILE A 72 -2.74 -31.08 10.71
CA ILE A 72 -3.00 -29.66 10.63
C ILE A 72 -2.88 -29.05 12.03
N GLU A 73 -2.16 -27.95 12.09
CA GLU A 73 -2.06 -27.11 13.27
C GLU A 73 -2.50 -25.67 12.89
N ILE A 74 -3.43 -25.09 13.65
CA ILE A 74 -3.79 -23.68 13.48
C ILE A 74 -2.68 -22.85 14.14
N LEU A 75 -1.87 -22.17 13.33
CA LEU A 75 -0.77 -21.33 13.81
C LEU A 75 -1.26 -19.97 14.27
N HIS A 76 -2.15 -19.36 13.51
CA HIS A 76 -2.59 -17.99 13.77
C HIS A 76 -3.94 -17.71 13.08
N GLN A 77 -4.65 -16.73 13.62
CA GLN A 77 -5.81 -16.11 12.98
C GLN A 77 -5.55 -14.60 12.89
N ASP A 78 -5.76 -14.05 11.72
CA ASP A 78 -5.60 -12.62 11.47
C ASP A 78 -6.83 -12.03 10.75
N ARG A 79 -6.73 -10.77 10.33
CA ARG A 79 -7.80 -10.04 9.61
C ARG A 79 -8.17 -10.61 8.24
N LYS A 80 -7.36 -11.52 7.70
CA LYS A 80 -7.57 -12.16 6.40
C LYS A 80 -8.06 -13.62 6.53
N GLY A 81 -8.04 -14.20 7.73
CA GLY A 81 -8.50 -15.56 8.02
C GLY A 81 -7.52 -16.39 8.85
N TYR A 82 -7.31 -17.63 8.44
CA TYR A 82 -6.52 -18.62 9.19
C TYR A 82 -5.19 -18.89 8.51
N LEU A 83 -4.16 -19.09 9.32
CA LEU A 83 -2.86 -19.62 8.93
C LEU A 83 -2.69 -21.00 9.58
N LEU A 84 -2.53 -22.00 8.75
CA LEU A 84 -2.41 -23.40 9.15
C LEU A 84 -1.03 -23.93 8.79
N ARG A 85 -0.39 -24.69 9.69
CA ARG A 85 0.68 -25.59 9.30
C ARG A 85 0.04 -26.88 8.79
N ILE A 86 0.31 -27.23 7.55
CA ILE A 86 -0.25 -28.43 6.92
C ILE A 86 0.79 -29.54 6.71
N ASN A 87 2.06 -29.20 6.81
CA ASN A 87 3.22 -30.10 6.83
C ASN A 87 4.40 -29.37 7.48
N GLU A 88 5.52 -30.05 7.72
CA GLU A 88 6.72 -29.43 8.33
C GLU A 88 7.22 -28.19 7.58
N ASN A 89 7.08 -28.17 6.25
CA ASN A 89 7.62 -27.13 5.37
C ASN A 89 6.53 -26.38 4.59
N GLN A 90 5.25 -26.54 4.94
CA GLN A 90 4.16 -25.91 4.21
C GLN A 90 3.15 -25.25 5.14
N ILE A 91 2.76 -24.05 4.76
CA ILE A 91 1.77 -23.24 5.47
C ILE A 91 0.65 -22.92 4.50
N ALA A 92 -0.59 -23.05 4.97
CA ALA A 92 -1.78 -22.68 4.21
C ALA A 92 -2.48 -21.47 4.82
N ARG A 93 -2.88 -20.53 3.98
CA ARG A 93 -3.85 -19.48 4.31
C ARG A 93 -5.22 -19.94 3.88
N ILE A 94 -6.19 -19.87 4.78
CA ILE A 94 -7.62 -20.07 4.49
C ILE A 94 -8.32 -18.71 4.65
N THR A 95 -8.99 -18.24 3.59
CA THR A 95 -9.72 -16.98 3.61
C THR A 95 -11.23 -17.25 3.77
N PRO A 96 -11.84 -16.96 4.93
CA PRO A 96 -13.28 -17.20 5.18
C PRO A 96 -14.21 -16.34 4.34
N ILE A 97 -13.70 -15.20 3.85
CA ILE A 97 -14.43 -14.20 3.07
C ILE A 97 -13.76 -13.98 1.71
N ASN A 98 -14.50 -13.43 0.77
CA ASN A 98 -14.02 -13.12 -0.56
C ASN A 98 -13.03 -11.94 -0.51
N LEU A 99 -11.75 -12.18 -0.87
CA LEU A 99 -10.69 -11.16 -0.86
C LEU A 99 -10.06 -10.95 -2.25
N GLY A 100 -10.69 -11.48 -3.31
CA GLY A 100 -10.24 -11.32 -4.69
C GLY A 100 -9.34 -12.44 -5.19
N ASN A 101 -8.65 -12.19 -6.32
CA ASN A 101 -7.96 -13.21 -7.10
C ASN A 101 -6.54 -12.83 -7.52
N ASP A 102 -5.86 -12.02 -6.73
CA ASP A 102 -4.52 -11.53 -7.10
C ASP A 102 -3.49 -12.66 -7.20
N LEU A 103 -3.56 -13.64 -6.31
CA LEU A 103 -2.61 -14.75 -6.27
C LEU A 103 -2.85 -15.78 -7.39
N SER A 104 -4.10 -16.07 -7.72
CA SER A 104 -4.40 -16.90 -8.89
C SER A 104 -3.94 -16.22 -10.18
N ARG A 105 -4.07 -14.90 -10.32
CA ARG A 105 -3.50 -14.14 -11.44
C ARG A 105 -1.97 -14.24 -11.48
N LEU A 106 -1.30 -14.15 -10.34
CA LEU A 106 0.14 -14.35 -10.25
C LEU A 106 0.54 -15.76 -10.70
N MET A 107 -0.23 -16.78 -10.32
CA MET A 107 -0.01 -18.17 -10.72
C MET A 107 -0.28 -18.42 -12.21
N GLN A 108 -1.25 -17.70 -12.79
CA GLN A 108 -1.61 -17.81 -14.21
C GLN A 108 -0.58 -17.18 -15.14
N TYR A 109 0.26 -16.26 -14.65
CA TYR A 109 1.21 -15.54 -15.49
C TYR A 109 2.67 -15.86 -15.10
N PRO A 110 3.24 -16.96 -15.65
CA PRO A 110 4.59 -17.41 -15.31
C PRO A 110 5.66 -16.33 -15.33
N PRO A 111 5.72 -15.38 -16.32
CA PRO A 111 6.74 -14.36 -16.34
C PRO A 111 6.83 -13.50 -15.07
N TRP A 112 5.71 -13.30 -14.36
CA TRP A 112 5.76 -12.58 -13.07
C TRP A 112 6.43 -13.42 -11.98
N ARG A 113 6.12 -14.72 -11.96
CA ARG A 113 6.74 -15.66 -11.01
C ARG A 113 8.23 -15.79 -11.27
N ASP A 114 8.61 -16.01 -12.51
CA ASP A 114 10.01 -16.18 -12.93
C ASP A 114 10.84 -14.94 -12.57
N ALA A 115 10.28 -13.73 -12.74
CA ALA A 115 10.94 -12.49 -12.35
C ALA A 115 11.17 -12.36 -10.84
N LEU A 116 10.33 -12.97 -10.02
CA LEU A 116 10.38 -12.92 -8.55
C LEU A 116 11.16 -14.09 -7.93
N GLU A 117 11.50 -15.10 -8.73
CA GLU A 117 12.22 -16.28 -8.25
C GLU A 117 13.59 -15.91 -7.69
N GLY A 118 13.92 -16.46 -6.53
CA GLY A 118 15.20 -16.20 -5.83
C GLY A 118 15.30 -14.85 -5.12
N LEU A 119 14.24 -14.03 -5.14
CA LEU A 119 14.18 -12.79 -4.37
C LEU A 119 13.66 -13.03 -2.94
N MET A 120 13.76 -12.01 -2.09
CA MET A 120 13.32 -12.04 -0.69
C MET A 120 11.79 -11.97 -0.57
N ILE A 121 11.10 -12.86 -1.30
CA ILE A 121 9.65 -13.01 -1.31
C ILE A 121 9.26 -14.48 -1.42
N ARG A 122 8.23 -14.88 -0.69
CA ARG A 122 7.58 -16.18 -0.81
C ARG A 122 6.34 -16.06 -1.69
N LEU A 123 6.35 -16.83 -2.76
CA LEU A 123 5.23 -16.94 -3.69
C LEU A 123 4.38 -18.16 -3.34
N PRO A 124 3.09 -18.19 -3.69
CA PRO A 124 2.27 -19.37 -3.52
C PRO A 124 2.85 -20.57 -4.30
N SER A 125 2.88 -21.74 -3.67
CA SER A 125 3.12 -23.01 -4.36
C SER A 125 1.82 -23.62 -4.87
N MET A 126 0.69 -23.27 -4.24
CA MET A 126 -0.64 -23.67 -4.69
C MET A 126 -1.68 -22.59 -4.35
N VAL A 127 -2.64 -22.39 -5.25
CA VAL A 127 -3.84 -21.57 -5.03
C VAL A 127 -5.08 -22.36 -5.45
N TYR A 128 -6.01 -22.51 -4.52
CA TYR A 128 -7.37 -23.01 -4.80
C TYR A 128 -8.29 -21.81 -5.00
N HIS A 129 -8.85 -21.71 -6.20
CA HIS A 129 -9.62 -20.57 -6.69
C HIS A 129 -11.04 -21.01 -7.06
N VAL A 130 -12.04 -20.32 -6.53
CA VAL A 130 -13.45 -20.53 -6.80
C VAL A 130 -14.15 -19.19 -6.93
N GLU A 131 -15.08 -19.09 -7.92
CA GLU A 131 -15.94 -17.90 -8.08
C GLU A 131 -15.17 -16.57 -8.06
N ASN A 132 -14.05 -16.54 -8.78
CA ASN A 132 -13.18 -15.35 -8.87
C ASN A 132 -12.50 -14.92 -7.54
N ASN A 133 -12.35 -15.85 -6.59
CA ASN A 133 -11.71 -15.62 -5.29
C ASN A 133 -10.70 -16.71 -4.96
N ASP A 134 -9.59 -16.30 -4.36
CA ASP A 134 -8.54 -17.15 -3.83
C ASP A 134 -8.95 -17.63 -2.43
N ARG A 135 -9.40 -18.87 -2.31
CA ARG A 135 -9.98 -19.45 -1.08
C ARG A 135 -8.91 -20.05 -0.16
N VAL A 136 -7.99 -20.81 -0.77
CA VAL A 136 -6.91 -21.48 -0.06
C VAL A 136 -5.61 -21.23 -0.80
N VAL A 137 -4.59 -20.81 -0.08
CA VAL A 137 -3.26 -20.51 -0.62
C VAL A 137 -2.20 -21.27 0.17
N VAL A 138 -1.33 -22.01 -0.50
CA VAL A 138 -0.25 -22.76 0.14
C VAL A 138 1.09 -22.14 -0.21
N TYR A 139 1.96 -22.03 0.79
CA TYR A 139 3.33 -21.54 0.67
C TYR A 139 4.31 -22.61 1.13
N ASP A 140 5.40 -22.76 0.38
CA ASP A 140 6.53 -23.59 0.79
C ASP A 140 7.42 -22.76 1.72
N CYS A 141 7.04 -22.70 2.99
CA CYS A 141 7.82 -22.06 4.04
C CYS A 141 7.64 -22.79 5.37
N ARG A 142 8.70 -22.78 6.18
CA ARG A 142 8.76 -23.51 7.43
C ARG A 142 8.32 -22.65 8.62
N ASN A 143 8.84 -21.45 8.68
CA ASN A 143 8.64 -20.56 9.81
C ASN A 143 7.97 -19.25 9.35
N LEU A 144 7.07 -18.75 10.19
CA LEU A 144 6.47 -17.45 10.06
C LEU A 144 6.98 -16.53 11.16
N ALA A 145 7.29 -15.30 10.78
CA ALA A 145 7.46 -14.18 11.70
C ALA A 145 6.17 -13.36 11.67
N ILE A 146 5.29 -13.63 12.65
CA ILE A 146 3.99 -12.97 12.76
C ILE A 146 4.14 -11.78 13.69
N ASN A 147 3.73 -10.59 13.23
CA ASN A 147 3.84 -9.32 13.97
C ASN A 147 5.25 -9.09 14.55
N SER A 148 6.28 -9.52 13.83
CA SER A 148 7.66 -9.31 14.26
C SER A 148 7.98 -7.82 14.32
N GLU A 149 8.66 -7.40 15.39
CA GLU A 149 9.22 -6.05 15.52
C GLU A 149 10.73 -6.03 15.34
N ASP A 150 11.35 -7.22 15.29
CA ASP A 150 12.80 -7.38 15.14
C ASP A 150 13.18 -7.45 13.65
N PHE A 151 13.26 -6.29 13.03
CA PHE A 151 13.70 -6.15 11.64
C PHE A 151 14.39 -4.80 11.38
N GLU A 152 15.27 -4.80 10.41
CA GLU A 152 15.91 -3.60 9.88
C GLU A 152 15.04 -2.99 8.76
N SER A 153 14.45 -1.82 9.01
CA SER A 153 13.55 -1.14 8.07
C SER A 153 14.20 -0.86 6.71
N ASP A 154 15.48 -0.51 6.71
CA ASP A 154 16.25 -0.22 5.50
C ASP A 154 16.47 -1.49 4.66
N LYS A 155 16.73 -2.63 5.31
CA LYS A 155 16.87 -3.92 4.63
C LYS A 155 15.56 -4.36 3.98
N LEU A 156 14.45 -4.23 4.69
CA LEU A 156 13.12 -4.51 4.13
C LEU A 156 12.79 -3.59 2.94
N ALA A 157 13.09 -2.30 3.06
CA ALA A 157 12.87 -1.34 1.97
C ALA A 157 13.74 -1.64 0.75
N ALA A 158 15.01 -2.02 0.94
CA ALA A 158 15.89 -2.44 -0.14
C ALA A 158 15.38 -3.72 -0.85
N ASN A 159 14.90 -4.70 -0.09
CA ASN A 159 14.30 -5.93 -0.63
C ASN A 159 13.06 -5.60 -1.45
N LEU A 160 12.18 -4.73 -0.94
CA LEU A 160 11.01 -4.26 -1.68
C LEU A 160 11.40 -3.54 -2.97
N GLY A 161 12.43 -2.70 -2.94
CA GLY A 161 12.98 -2.05 -4.14
C GLY A 161 13.46 -3.04 -5.20
N THR A 162 14.08 -4.14 -4.77
CA THR A 162 14.53 -5.23 -5.66
C THR A 162 13.33 -5.97 -6.28
N ILE A 163 12.31 -6.29 -5.49
CA ILE A 163 11.06 -6.91 -5.96
C ILE A 163 10.39 -6.01 -7.02
N HIS A 164 10.26 -4.71 -6.76
CA HIS A 164 9.68 -3.77 -7.71
C HIS A 164 10.52 -3.58 -8.98
N SER A 165 11.85 -3.70 -8.87
CA SER A 165 12.74 -3.68 -10.02
C SER A 165 12.52 -4.89 -10.92
N ALA A 166 12.33 -6.06 -10.36
CA ALA A 166 12.04 -7.29 -11.11
C ALA A 166 10.67 -7.21 -11.83
N LEU A 167 9.68 -6.55 -11.21
CA LEU A 167 8.35 -6.38 -11.82
C LEU A 167 8.24 -5.18 -12.78
N HIS A 168 9.31 -4.41 -12.97
CA HIS A 168 9.24 -3.16 -13.74
C HIS A 168 8.84 -3.37 -15.20
N ASP A 169 9.29 -4.45 -15.83
CA ASP A 169 8.96 -4.75 -17.23
C ASP A 169 7.47 -5.05 -17.45
N PHE A 170 6.75 -5.36 -16.38
CA PHE A 170 5.30 -5.60 -16.38
C PHE A 170 4.49 -4.38 -15.90
N ALA A 171 5.15 -3.25 -15.69
CA ALA A 171 4.51 -2.04 -15.21
C ALA A 171 3.58 -1.43 -16.27
N THR A 172 2.49 -0.83 -15.81
CA THR A 172 1.57 -0.08 -16.67
C THR A 172 1.55 1.40 -16.30
N PRO A 173 1.38 2.31 -17.27
CA PRO A 173 1.24 3.73 -16.96
C PRO A 173 0.06 3.98 -16.03
N ASN A 174 0.28 4.79 -15.01
CA ASN A 174 -0.78 5.25 -14.12
C ASN A 174 -1.35 6.59 -14.63
N THR A 175 -2.61 6.89 -14.34
CA THR A 175 -3.25 8.14 -14.72
C THR A 175 -3.64 8.93 -13.47
N GLU A 176 -3.35 10.24 -13.48
CA GLU A 176 -3.69 11.16 -12.40
C GLU A 176 -5.19 11.16 -12.07
N ARG A 177 -6.03 11.08 -13.11
CA ARG A 177 -7.50 11.05 -12.96
C ARG A 177 -7.96 9.84 -12.15
N ARG A 178 -7.48 8.63 -12.49
CA ARG A 178 -7.86 7.40 -11.77
C ARG A 178 -7.46 7.44 -10.31
N TRP A 179 -6.31 8.04 -10.03
CA TRP A 179 -5.83 8.16 -8.67
C TRP A 179 -6.66 9.17 -7.85
N ASN A 180 -6.99 10.33 -8.44
CA ASN A 180 -7.87 11.32 -7.81
C ASN A 180 -9.24 10.75 -7.49
N ASP A 181 -9.85 10.05 -8.44
CA ASP A 181 -11.17 9.47 -8.26
C ASP A 181 -11.14 8.46 -7.09
N ARG A 182 -10.12 7.60 -7.05
CA ARG A 182 -9.94 6.63 -5.97
C ARG A 182 -9.78 7.26 -4.59
N LEU A 183 -8.95 8.29 -4.47
CA LEU A 183 -8.79 8.98 -3.19
C LEU A 183 -10.10 9.62 -2.73
N LYS A 184 -10.86 10.20 -3.63
CA LYS A 184 -12.18 10.79 -3.32
C LYS A 184 -13.17 9.74 -2.85
N ASP A 185 -13.18 8.57 -3.47
CA ASP A 185 -14.04 7.47 -3.07
C ASP A 185 -13.72 7.04 -1.63
N ILE A 186 -12.44 6.78 -1.33
CA ILE A 186 -11.99 6.42 0.02
C ILE A 186 -12.29 7.53 1.04
N GLU A 187 -12.01 8.79 0.71
CA GLU A 187 -12.29 9.93 1.60
C GLU A 187 -13.80 10.05 1.87
N SER A 188 -14.63 9.85 0.85
CA SER A 188 -16.09 9.89 0.97
C SER A 188 -16.62 8.81 1.90
N GLU A 189 -16.18 7.57 1.71
CA GLU A 189 -16.59 6.43 2.53
C GLU A 189 -16.16 6.60 4.00
N LEU A 190 -14.95 7.10 4.22
CA LEU A 190 -14.44 7.36 5.57
C LEU A 190 -14.97 8.65 6.18
N LYS A 191 -15.69 9.47 5.42
CA LYS A 191 -16.16 10.81 5.83
C LYS A 191 -15.01 11.70 6.32
N VAL A 192 -13.87 11.60 5.68
CA VAL A 192 -12.68 12.42 5.94
C VAL A 192 -12.64 13.54 4.91
N THR A 193 -12.57 14.78 5.38
CA THR A 193 -12.45 15.95 4.50
C THR A 193 -10.99 16.38 4.43
N THR A 194 -10.39 16.29 3.25
CA THR A 194 -9.03 16.75 3.02
C THR A 194 -8.95 17.60 1.74
N LEU A 195 -7.96 18.50 1.68
CA LEU A 195 -7.73 19.37 0.54
C LEU A 195 -6.58 18.85 -0.35
N TRP A 196 -6.45 17.54 -0.46
CA TRP A 196 -5.33 16.95 -1.15
C TRP A 196 -5.41 17.10 -2.69
N ARG A 197 -4.24 17.14 -3.33
CA ARG A 197 -4.09 17.07 -4.79
C ARG A 197 -3.28 15.84 -5.14
N ALA A 198 -3.74 15.08 -6.14
CA ALA A 198 -3.08 13.88 -6.60
C ALA A 198 -1.63 14.09 -7.02
N PRO A 199 -0.79 13.07 -6.87
CA PRO A 199 0.58 13.08 -7.35
C PRO A 199 0.62 13.23 -8.87
N HIS A 200 1.75 13.71 -9.37
CA HIS A 200 1.96 13.85 -10.81
C HIS A 200 2.12 12.47 -11.45
N SER A 201 1.10 12.01 -12.14
CA SER A 201 0.98 10.63 -12.67
C SER A 201 2.05 10.25 -13.71
N LYS A 202 2.69 11.22 -14.36
CA LYS A 202 3.71 10.97 -15.41
C LYS A 202 4.92 10.18 -14.94
N PHE A 203 5.15 10.11 -13.62
CA PHE A 203 6.32 9.49 -13.03
C PHE A 203 5.97 8.31 -12.14
N THR A 204 4.71 7.90 -12.13
CA THR A 204 4.25 6.73 -11.39
C THR A 204 3.74 5.68 -12.38
N VAL A 205 4.06 4.43 -12.11
CA VAL A 205 3.59 3.27 -12.86
C VAL A 205 2.93 2.28 -11.93
N GLY A 206 1.92 1.59 -12.41
CA GLY A 206 1.24 0.56 -11.64
C GLY A 206 1.94 -0.78 -11.80
N LEU A 207 2.33 -1.39 -10.68
CA LEU A 207 2.89 -2.73 -10.60
C LEU A 207 1.80 -3.77 -10.32
N PRO A 208 1.98 -5.04 -10.71
CA PRO A 208 1.15 -6.12 -10.23
C PRO A 208 1.11 -6.14 -8.70
N ARG A 209 -0.06 -6.39 -8.12
CA ARG A 209 -0.21 -6.42 -6.66
C ARG A 209 0.32 -7.72 -6.09
N LEU A 210 1.07 -7.61 -5.01
CA LEU A 210 1.56 -8.72 -4.20
C LEU A 210 0.98 -8.71 -2.78
N ASN A 211 0.30 -7.63 -2.40
CA ASN A 211 -0.35 -7.41 -1.10
C ASN A 211 0.58 -7.71 0.08
N LEU A 212 1.79 -7.17 0.02
CA LEU A 212 2.82 -7.36 1.03
C LEU A 212 2.42 -6.70 2.34
N ASP A 213 2.63 -7.42 3.45
CA ASP A 213 2.23 -7.00 4.78
C ASP A 213 3.33 -7.35 5.79
N LEU A 214 3.63 -6.45 6.72
CA LEU A 214 4.58 -6.72 7.81
C LEU A 214 3.99 -7.62 8.90
N ALA A 215 2.67 -7.72 8.99
CA ALA A 215 2.04 -8.63 9.93
C ALA A 215 2.35 -10.10 9.64
N LEU A 216 2.74 -10.42 8.40
CA LEU A 216 3.06 -11.78 7.97
C LEU A 216 4.33 -11.80 7.12
N LEU A 217 5.43 -12.23 7.71
CA LEU A 217 6.70 -12.49 7.03
C LEU A 217 7.05 -13.96 7.20
N SER A 218 7.92 -14.48 6.33
CA SER A 218 8.57 -15.78 6.50
C SER A 218 10.00 -15.56 6.97
N GLU A 219 10.49 -16.42 7.85
CA GLU A 219 11.85 -16.39 8.36
C GLU A 219 12.61 -17.66 7.93
N GLU A 220 13.77 -17.47 7.34
CA GLU A 220 14.67 -18.56 6.98
C GLU A 220 16.13 -18.10 7.15
N GLN A 221 16.90 -18.86 7.92
CA GLN A 221 18.33 -18.58 8.18
C GLN A 221 18.60 -17.15 8.69
N ASP A 222 17.77 -16.68 9.61
CA ASP A 222 17.80 -15.32 10.16
C ASP A 222 17.52 -14.20 9.12
N GLU A 223 16.96 -14.54 7.96
CA GLU A 223 16.53 -13.61 6.95
C GLU A 223 14.99 -13.57 6.84
N LEU A 224 14.45 -12.36 6.68
CA LEU A 224 13.01 -12.13 6.54
C LEU A 224 12.62 -11.99 5.07
N PHE A 225 11.61 -12.75 4.68
CA PHE A 225 11.02 -12.73 3.35
C PHE A 225 9.61 -12.16 3.41
N PHE A 226 9.28 -11.29 2.49
CA PHE A 226 7.88 -10.95 2.26
C PHE A 226 7.08 -12.18 1.82
N ILE A 227 5.79 -12.18 2.09
CA ILE A 227 4.85 -13.19 1.57
C ILE A 227 3.86 -12.47 0.64
N ALA A 228 3.76 -12.93 -0.60
CA ALA A 228 2.69 -12.49 -1.49
C ALA A 228 1.36 -13.05 -0.96
N ASP A 229 0.43 -12.19 -0.55
CA ASP A 229 -0.76 -12.59 0.18
C ASP A 229 -2.06 -12.07 -0.48
N VAL A 230 -3.20 -12.46 0.04
CA VAL A 230 -4.51 -11.92 -0.34
C VAL A 230 -4.67 -10.49 0.15
N ARG A 231 -5.59 -9.73 -0.44
CA ARG A 231 -5.92 -8.36 0.01
C ARG A 231 -6.46 -8.38 1.44
N SER A 232 -6.34 -7.24 2.13
CA SER A 232 -7.16 -7.03 3.31
C SER A 232 -8.63 -6.82 2.91
N PRO A 233 -9.61 -7.10 3.80
CA PRO A 233 -11.02 -6.87 3.51
C PRO A 233 -11.32 -5.43 3.11
N VAL A 234 -10.69 -4.47 3.76
CA VAL A 234 -10.86 -3.04 3.46
C VAL A 234 -10.31 -2.68 2.09
N GLU A 235 -9.14 -3.20 1.74
CA GLU A 235 -8.59 -3.01 0.39
C GLU A 235 -9.45 -3.68 -0.68
N HIS A 236 -10.03 -4.84 -0.39
CA HIS A 236 -10.94 -5.52 -1.31
C HIS A 236 -12.18 -4.68 -1.59
N LEU A 237 -12.79 -4.09 -0.56
CA LEU A 237 -14.00 -3.29 -0.67
C LEU A 237 -13.77 -1.88 -1.23
N MET A 238 -12.67 -1.22 -0.84
CA MET A 238 -12.43 0.19 -1.14
C MET A 238 -11.43 0.44 -2.28
N CYS A 239 -10.64 -0.55 -2.67
CA CYS A 239 -9.61 -0.40 -3.70
C CYS A 239 -9.67 -1.50 -4.75
N HIS A 240 -10.47 -1.28 -5.79
CA HIS A 240 -10.59 -2.23 -6.91
C HIS A 240 -9.40 -2.20 -7.89
N ALA A 241 -8.31 -1.50 -7.57
CA ALA A 241 -7.16 -1.44 -8.45
C ALA A 241 -6.40 -2.76 -8.45
N ASP A 242 -6.17 -3.28 -9.64
CA ASP A 242 -5.32 -4.46 -9.86
C ASP A 242 -3.83 -4.14 -9.81
N ARG A 243 -3.49 -2.85 -9.77
CA ARG A 243 -2.11 -2.36 -9.80
C ARG A 243 -1.96 -1.11 -8.96
N LEU A 244 -0.86 -1.02 -8.22
CA LEU A 244 -0.48 0.16 -7.44
C LEU A 244 0.96 0.56 -7.78
N PRO A 245 1.32 1.83 -7.61
CA PRO A 245 2.71 2.25 -7.67
C PRO A 245 3.54 1.65 -6.53
N GLY A 246 4.80 1.33 -6.81
CA GLY A 246 5.69 0.76 -5.79
C GLY A 246 5.90 1.65 -4.56
N LEU A 247 5.78 2.98 -4.70
CA LEU A 247 5.77 3.89 -3.54
C LEU A 247 4.54 3.70 -2.63
N ALA A 248 3.42 3.17 -3.15
CA ALA A 248 2.26 2.86 -2.32
C ALA A 248 2.56 1.72 -1.35
N ASP A 249 3.20 0.65 -1.84
CA ASP A 249 3.61 -0.48 -1.00
C ASP A 249 4.67 -0.06 0.01
N LEU A 250 5.67 0.74 -0.42
CA LEU A 250 6.68 1.25 0.50
C LEU A 250 6.07 2.09 1.63
N MET A 251 5.14 2.99 1.32
CA MET A 251 4.52 3.84 2.33
C MET A 251 3.52 3.08 3.21
N LEU A 252 2.93 2.01 2.72
CA LEU A 252 2.13 1.10 3.55
C LEU A 252 3.01 0.43 4.62
N ILE A 253 4.14 -0.12 4.21
CA ILE A 253 5.11 -0.75 5.12
C ILE A 253 5.68 0.28 6.10
N GLU A 254 6.08 1.47 5.63
CA GLU A 254 6.54 2.56 6.49
C GLU A 254 5.48 2.95 7.54
N GLN A 255 4.22 3.05 7.12
CA GLN A 255 3.11 3.36 8.03
C GLN A 255 2.93 2.27 9.10
N GLN A 256 2.99 0.99 8.71
CA GLN A 256 2.89 -0.12 9.65
C GLN A 256 4.02 -0.08 10.68
N ILE A 257 5.27 0.13 10.25
CA ILE A 257 6.43 0.32 11.16
C ILE A 257 6.20 1.51 12.09
N SER A 258 5.79 2.65 11.52
CA SER A 258 5.56 3.88 12.28
C SER A 258 4.48 3.72 13.35
N PHE A 259 3.45 2.92 13.09
CA PHE A 259 2.36 2.68 14.04
C PHE A 259 2.71 1.62 15.09
N ALA A 260 3.59 0.67 14.75
CA ALA A 260 4.07 -0.33 15.69
C ALA A 260 5.09 0.24 16.67
N LYS A 261 6.22 0.71 16.18
CA LYS A 261 7.37 1.13 17.02
C LYS A 261 7.77 2.61 16.94
N GLY A 262 7.06 3.39 16.12
CA GLY A 262 7.44 4.77 15.83
C GLY A 262 8.56 4.85 14.78
N MET A 263 8.64 5.99 14.11
CA MET A 263 9.72 6.33 13.18
C MET A 263 9.96 7.83 13.23
N ASP A 264 11.21 8.23 13.29
CA ASP A 264 11.59 9.64 13.15
C ASP A 264 11.81 10.01 11.66
N GLU A 265 12.19 11.25 11.41
CA GLU A 265 12.43 11.75 10.05
C GLU A 265 13.65 11.10 9.39
N ASN A 266 14.70 10.80 10.16
CA ASN A 266 15.91 10.17 9.65
C ASN A 266 15.63 8.72 9.25
N ASP A 267 14.88 7.98 10.07
CA ASP A 267 14.45 6.61 9.77
C ASP A 267 13.67 6.57 8.45
N ARG A 268 12.71 7.49 8.27
CA ARG A 268 11.90 7.56 7.04
C ARG A 268 12.74 7.89 5.82
N LYS A 269 13.70 8.79 5.98
CA LYS A 269 14.62 9.16 4.91
C LYS A 269 15.54 8.00 4.54
N SER A 270 16.14 7.34 5.53
CA SER A 270 17.00 6.17 5.34
C SER A 270 16.26 5.06 4.61
N MET A 271 15.04 4.73 5.06
CA MET A 271 14.17 3.74 4.44
C MET A 271 13.85 4.07 2.97
N LEU A 272 13.50 5.33 2.67
CA LEU A 272 13.25 5.78 1.30
C LEU A 272 14.52 5.68 0.44
N GLU A 273 15.68 6.12 0.95
CA GLU A 273 16.95 6.04 0.23
C GLU A 273 17.36 4.59 -0.05
N ALA A 274 17.19 3.69 0.92
CA ALA A 274 17.45 2.25 0.76
C ALA A 274 16.57 1.62 -0.35
N TYR A 275 15.29 1.96 -0.36
CA TYR A 275 14.36 1.56 -1.42
C TYR A 275 14.80 2.07 -2.80
N LEU A 276 15.06 3.39 -2.91
CA LEU A 276 15.42 4.03 -4.18
C LEU A 276 16.76 3.56 -4.74
N ALA A 277 17.65 3.10 -3.89
CA ALA A 277 18.93 2.50 -4.31
C ALA A 277 18.76 1.20 -5.11
N LYS A 278 17.66 0.48 -4.91
CA LYS A 278 17.34 -0.80 -5.55
C LYS A 278 16.20 -0.72 -6.57
N ALA A 279 15.27 0.21 -6.38
CA ALA A 279 14.15 0.41 -7.28
C ALA A 279 14.57 0.94 -8.66
N PRO A 280 13.76 0.77 -9.71
CA PRO A 280 14.05 1.30 -11.04
C PRO A 280 14.31 2.80 -11.01
N LYS A 281 15.26 3.26 -11.83
CA LYS A 281 15.65 4.70 -11.89
C LYS A 281 14.47 5.63 -12.18
N SER A 282 13.45 5.16 -12.88
CA SER A 282 12.22 5.91 -13.11
C SER A 282 11.46 6.26 -11.83
N TYR A 283 11.55 5.41 -10.79
CA TYR A 283 10.89 5.62 -9.50
C TYR A 283 11.64 6.62 -8.62
N SER A 284 12.95 6.72 -8.78
CA SER A 284 13.80 7.70 -8.09
C SER A 284 13.87 9.07 -8.79
N HIS A 285 13.12 9.26 -9.88
CA HIS A 285 13.10 10.55 -10.57
C HIS A 285 12.64 11.67 -9.62
N LYS A 286 13.36 12.82 -9.66
CA LYS A 286 13.09 13.96 -8.77
C LYS A 286 11.62 14.39 -8.68
N LYS A 287 10.84 14.18 -9.74
CA LYS A 287 9.39 14.49 -9.73
C LYS A 287 8.55 13.40 -9.07
N ALA A 288 8.95 12.14 -9.18
CA ALA A 288 8.24 11.03 -8.53
C ALA A 288 8.33 11.12 -7.00
N VAL A 289 9.51 11.49 -6.48
CA VAL A 289 9.77 11.62 -5.03
C VAL A 289 9.63 13.04 -4.50
N SER A 290 9.25 14.00 -5.34
CA SER A 290 9.10 15.40 -4.93
C SER A 290 7.84 15.59 -4.08
N THR A 291 8.02 16.00 -2.85
CA THR A 291 6.95 16.33 -1.92
C THR A 291 6.00 17.39 -2.49
N LEU A 292 6.52 18.39 -3.23
CA LEU A 292 5.68 19.41 -3.89
C LEU A 292 4.71 18.84 -4.93
N MET A 293 5.04 17.67 -5.49
CA MET A 293 4.24 16.97 -6.49
C MET A 293 3.44 15.82 -5.87
N GLY A 294 3.45 15.70 -4.56
CA GLY A 294 2.81 14.62 -3.82
C GLY A 294 3.75 13.55 -3.33
N GLY A 295 4.66 13.05 -4.15
CA GLY A 295 5.71 12.12 -3.79
C GLY A 295 5.32 11.05 -2.76
N PRO A 296 6.22 10.70 -1.84
CA PRO A 296 5.92 9.73 -0.78
C PRO A 296 4.76 10.13 0.12
N TRP A 297 4.54 11.45 0.31
CA TRP A 297 3.52 11.92 1.24
C TRP A 297 2.09 11.49 0.85
N ILE A 298 1.74 11.51 -0.45
CA ILE A 298 0.38 11.10 -0.89
C ILE A 298 0.16 9.61 -0.66
N TRP A 299 1.21 8.80 -0.85
CA TRP A 299 1.11 7.36 -0.64
C TRP A 299 1.03 7.01 0.84
N ARG A 300 1.72 7.79 1.70
CA ARG A 300 1.57 7.71 3.16
C ARG A 300 0.15 8.10 3.58
N TYR A 301 -0.39 9.18 3.03
CA TYR A 301 -1.78 9.58 3.25
C TYR A 301 -2.75 8.45 2.86
N HIS A 302 -2.56 7.84 1.70
CA HIS A 302 -3.32 6.67 1.26
C HIS A 302 -3.23 5.50 2.27
N ALA A 303 -2.03 5.15 2.72
CA ALA A 303 -1.83 4.10 3.72
C ALA A 303 -2.56 4.38 5.05
N VAL A 304 -2.54 5.64 5.50
CA VAL A 304 -3.26 6.05 6.72
C VAL A 304 -4.78 6.02 6.53
N LEU A 305 -5.30 6.34 5.34
CA LEU A 305 -6.73 6.18 5.04
C LEU A 305 -7.14 4.70 5.13
N PHE A 306 -6.33 3.78 4.61
CA PHE A 306 -6.60 2.34 4.78
C PHE A 306 -6.53 1.91 6.23
N ALA A 307 -5.54 2.36 6.99
CA ALA A 307 -5.45 2.08 8.42
C ALA A 307 -6.70 2.58 9.18
N MET A 308 -7.22 3.75 8.82
CA MET A 308 -8.49 4.27 9.37
C MET A 308 -9.68 3.39 8.96
N GLY A 309 -9.71 2.94 7.71
CA GLY A 309 -10.71 2.01 7.21
C GLY A 309 -10.70 0.70 7.99
N GLU A 310 -9.52 0.10 8.16
CA GLU A 310 -9.35 -1.13 8.95
C GLU A 310 -9.75 -0.95 10.42
N ALA A 311 -9.35 0.17 11.03
CA ALA A 311 -9.73 0.47 12.40
C ALA A 311 -11.25 0.49 12.58
N ARG A 312 -11.97 1.10 11.64
CA ARG A 312 -13.45 1.12 11.65
C ARG A 312 -14.06 -0.24 11.34
N PHE A 313 -13.45 -0.97 10.41
CA PHE A 313 -13.96 -2.27 9.97
C PHE A 313 -13.89 -3.31 11.09
N PHE A 314 -12.77 -3.35 11.81
CA PHE A 314 -12.55 -4.31 12.88
C PHE A 314 -12.84 -3.77 14.30
N GLY A 315 -13.27 -2.53 14.43
CA GLY A 315 -13.47 -1.91 15.77
C GLY A 315 -12.18 -1.66 16.54
N ASP A 316 -11.04 -1.53 15.85
CA ASP A 316 -9.73 -1.29 16.47
C ASP A 316 -9.55 0.18 16.83
N GLU A 317 -9.92 0.53 18.09
CA GLU A 317 -9.84 1.91 18.57
C GLU A 317 -8.41 2.45 18.62
N GLU A 318 -7.41 1.62 18.89
CA GLU A 318 -6.02 2.07 19.01
C GLU A 318 -5.45 2.46 17.65
N LEU A 319 -5.65 1.60 16.64
CA LEU A 319 -5.31 1.91 15.26
C LEU A 319 -6.05 3.17 14.79
N GLY A 320 -7.34 3.28 15.12
CA GLY A 320 -8.15 4.45 14.80
C GLY A 320 -7.60 5.75 15.41
N LYS A 321 -7.18 5.73 16.67
CA LYS A 321 -6.56 6.89 17.35
C LYS A 321 -5.23 7.29 16.68
N LYS A 322 -4.37 6.32 16.31
CA LYS A 322 -3.10 6.59 15.62
C LYS A 322 -3.35 7.19 14.23
N ALA A 323 -4.25 6.61 13.44
CA ALA A 323 -4.62 7.12 12.12
C ALA A 323 -5.25 8.52 12.22
N GLN A 324 -6.18 8.74 13.16
CA GLN A 324 -6.81 10.05 13.36
C GLN A 324 -5.82 11.13 13.78
N LYS A 325 -4.87 10.80 14.66
CA LYS A 325 -3.80 11.72 15.05
C LYS A 325 -3.01 12.20 13.83
N TRP A 326 -2.64 11.27 12.95
CA TRP A 326 -1.93 11.60 11.71
C TRP A 326 -2.81 12.45 10.77
N LEU A 327 -4.09 12.10 10.58
CA LEU A 327 -5.01 12.83 9.72
C LEU A 327 -5.26 14.26 10.21
N ASN A 328 -5.23 14.52 11.51
CA ASN A 328 -5.37 15.86 12.08
C ASN A 328 -4.20 16.78 11.68
N ASP A 329 -3.01 16.23 11.41
CA ASP A 329 -1.84 16.99 10.97
C ASP A 329 -1.88 17.33 9.46
N VAL A 330 -2.79 16.73 8.68
CA VAL A 330 -2.87 16.92 7.22
C VAL A 330 -3.00 18.40 6.83
N SER A 331 -3.85 19.15 7.53
CA SER A 331 -4.03 20.58 7.25
C SER A 331 -2.75 21.37 7.46
N ARG A 332 -1.97 21.05 8.49
CA ARG A 332 -0.67 21.69 8.79
C ARG A 332 0.35 21.37 7.68
N ILE A 333 0.41 20.11 7.27
CA ILE A 333 1.31 19.65 6.18
C ILE A 333 0.94 20.34 4.87
N GLN A 334 -0.35 20.44 4.55
CA GLN A 334 -0.82 21.13 3.33
C GLN A 334 -0.51 22.62 3.35
N ALA A 335 -0.65 23.29 4.49
CA ALA A 335 -0.25 24.69 4.65
C ALA A 335 1.23 24.86 4.40
N HIS A 336 2.07 23.99 4.96
CA HIS A 336 3.51 23.97 4.73
C HIS A 336 3.84 23.78 3.25
N LEU A 337 3.23 22.80 2.58
CA LEU A 337 3.39 22.58 1.13
C LEU A 337 2.94 23.80 0.31
N GLY A 338 1.88 24.49 0.74
CA GLY A 338 1.42 25.73 0.13
C GLY A 338 2.48 26.82 0.17
N VAL A 339 3.13 27.00 1.33
CA VAL A 339 4.23 27.97 1.51
C VAL A 339 5.43 27.58 0.63
N LEU A 340 5.82 26.32 0.59
CA LEU A 340 6.91 25.84 -0.28
C LEU A 340 6.64 26.10 -1.76
N ARG A 341 5.39 25.85 -2.22
CA ARG A 341 4.97 26.14 -3.59
C ARG A 341 5.05 27.64 -3.91
N LEU A 342 4.66 28.49 -2.96
CA LEU A 342 4.73 29.95 -3.12
C LEU A 342 6.20 30.38 -3.37
N TRP A 343 7.12 29.95 -2.54
CA TRP A 343 8.54 30.28 -2.70
C TRP A 343 9.13 29.70 -3.99
N LYS A 344 8.73 28.49 -4.38
CA LYS A 344 9.15 27.89 -5.66
C LYS A 344 8.60 28.66 -6.86
N SER A 345 7.35 29.14 -6.77
CA SER A 345 6.73 29.99 -7.80
C SER A 345 7.42 31.35 -7.88
N GLY A 346 7.80 31.94 -6.73
CA GLY A 346 8.57 33.18 -6.67
C GLY A 346 9.95 33.05 -7.35
N LEU A 347 10.64 31.92 -7.13
CA LEU A 347 11.89 31.62 -7.83
C LEU A 347 11.69 31.64 -9.36
N TRP A 348 10.68 30.89 -9.86
CA TRP A 348 10.42 30.86 -11.30
C TRP A 348 9.92 32.19 -11.85
N GLY A 349 9.09 32.92 -11.09
CA GLY A 349 8.67 34.27 -11.43
C GLY A 349 9.83 35.23 -11.59
N GLY A 350 10.83 35.17 -10.70
CA GLY A 350 12.05 35.95 -10.81
C GLY A 350 12.87 35.57 -12.06
N ILE A 351 13.05 34.30 -12.36
CA ILE A 351 13.76 33.86 -13.57
C ILE A 351 13.04 34.35 -14.84
N ILE A 352 11.72 34.20 -14.89
CA ILE A 352 10.89 34.70 -16.02
C ILE A 352 11.02 36.23 -16.13
N GLY A 353 11.03 36.96 -15.01
CA GLY A 353 11.23 38.41 -14.97
C GLY A 353 12.56 38.83 -15.59
N VAL A 354 13.66 38.12 -15.32
CA VAL A 354 14.96 38.35 -15.97
C VAL A 354 14.86 38.20 -17.49
N ILE A 355 14.19 37.10 -17.94
CA ILE A 355 14.02 36.85 -19.37
C ILE A 355 13.19 37.94 -20.04
N ILE A 356 12.11 38.38 -19.41
CA ILE A 356 11.28 39.49 -19.92
C ILE A 356 12.09 40.79 -19.98
N ALA A 357 12.86 41.15 -18.96
CA ALA A 357 13.69 42.32 -18.95
C ALA A 357 14.72 42.30 -20.09
N PHE A 358 15.34 41.16 -20.34
CA PHE A 358 16.26 40.96 -21.45
C PHE A 358 15.58 41.17 -22.84
N PHE A 359 14.43 40.61 -23.07
CA PHE A 359 13.70 40.79 -24.33
C PHE A 359 13.17 42.19 -24.50
N ALA A 360 12.68 42.86 -23.43
CA ALA A 360 12.24 44.23 -23.46
C ALA A 360 13.38 45.21 -23.87
N TRP A 361 14.59 44.96 -23.36
CA TRP A 361 15.79 45.67 -23.82
C TRP A 361 16.09 45.37 -25.30
N ARG A 362 16.05 44.10 -25.70
CA ARG A 362 16.43 43.70 -27.08
C ARG A 362 15.45 44.24 -28.12
N MET A 363 14.18 44.41 -27.74
CA MET A 363 13.13 44.97 -28.59
C MET A 363 13.06 46.49 -28.54
N GLU A 364 14.05 47.17 -27.93
CA GLU A 364 14.14 48.62 -27.78
C GLU A 364 12.93 49.25 -27.08
N SER A 365 12.08 48.42 -26.40
CA SER A 365 10.91 48.92 -25.65
C SER A 365 11.29 49.54 -24.29
N THR A 366 12.53 49.35 -23.84
CA THR A 366 13.03 49.84 -22.52
C THR A 366 14.51 50.22 -22.64
N SER A 367 14.93 51.22 -21.87
CA SER A 367 16.34 51.62 -21.81
C SER A 367 17.20 50.50 -21.21
N PRO A 368 18.45 50.34 -21.64
CA PRO A 368 19.37 49.31 -21.11
C PRO A 368 19.53 49.40 -19.59
N THR A 369 19.52 50.58 -19.06
CA THR A 369 19.67 50.82 -17.61
C THR A 369 18.46 50.31 -16.82
N LEU A 370 17.23 50.61 -17.28
CA LEU A 370 16.02 50.13 -16.64
C LEU A 370 15.86 48.61 -16.75
N ALA A 371 16.17 48.06 -17.90
CA ALA A 371 16.15 46.59 -18.09
C ALA A 371 17.19 45.90 -17.19
N GLY A 372 18.39 46.48 -17.06
CA GLY A 372 19.41 45.98 -16.15
C GLY A 372 18.99 46.00 -14.69
N ILE A 373 18.43 47.11 -14.22
CA ILE A 373 17.91 47.21 -12.84
C ILE A 373 16.80 46.21 -12.59
N ALA A 374 15.82 46.11 -13.48
CA ALA A 374 14.72 45.16 -13.36
C ALA A 374 15.25 43.71 -13.34
N GLY A 375 16.18 43.36 -14.20
CA GLY A 375 16.83 42.06 -14.24
C GLY A 375 17.51 41.70 -12.93
N VAL A 376 18.29 42.66 -12.35
CA VAL A 376 18.96 42.45 -11.06
C VAL A 376 17.96 42.27 -9.93
N ILE A 377 16.90 43.07 -9.85
CA ILE A 377 15.87 42.92 -8.83
C ILE A 377 15.19 41.54 -8.94
N CYS A 378 14.82 41.10 -10.16
CA CYS A 378 14.23 39.79 -10.40
C CYS A 378 15.18 38.65 -10.01
N LEU A 379 16.50 38.78 -10.30
CA LEU A 379 17.51 37.79 -9.93
C LEU A 379 17.69 37.68 -8.41
N LEU A 380 17.79 38.82 -7.73
CA LEU A 380 17.87 38.85 -6.26
C LEU A 380 16.62 38.28 -5.61
N GLY A 381 15.44 38.60 -6.15
CA GLY A 381 14.16 38.01 -5.69
C GLY A 381 14.12 36.48 -5.88
N ALA A 382 14.54 35.99 -7.05
CA ALA A 382 14.64 34.56 -7.31
C ALA A 382 15.62 33.87 -6.33
N PHE A 383 16.76 34.47 -6.08
CA PHE A 383 17.76 33.93 -5.16
C PHE A 383 17.26 33.91 -3.71
N ALA A 384 16.61 34.98 -3.25
CA ALA A 384 15.99 35.03 -1.93
C ALA A 384 14.91 33.97 -1.78
N CYS A 385 14.02 33.80 -2.79
CA CYS A 385 13.01 32.77 -2.80
C CYS A 385 13.61 31.35 -2.73
N ASN A 386 14.72 31.11 -3.41
CA ASN A 386 15.43 29.82 -3.38
C ASN A 386 16.05 29.55 -2.00
N ILE A 387 16.67 30.52 -1.37
CA ILE A 387 17.22 30.39 0.00
C ILE A 387 16.09 30.04 0.98
N VAL A 388 15.00 30.81 0.95
CA VAL A 388 13.86 30.56 1.85
C VAL A 388 13.23 29.20 1.59
N TYR A 389 13.10 28.79 0.33
CA TYR A 389 12.60 27.45 0.00
C TYR A 389 13.40 26.34 0.69
N TRP A 390 14.73 26.39 0.60
CA TRP A 390 15.58 25.37 1.23
C TRP A 390 15.65 25.49 2.75
N SER A 391 15.53 26.70 3.31
CA SER A 391 15.50 26.93 4.76
C SER A 391 14.21 26.43 5.43
N LYS A 392 13.15 26.18 4.66
CA LYS A 392 11.84 25.72 5.15
C LYS A 392 11.69 24.22 5.18
N ASP A 393 12.74 23.47 4.97
CA ASP A 393 12.71 22.03 4.78
C ASP A 393 11.64 21.58 3.76
N PRO A 394 12.02 21.27 2.51
CA PRO A 394 11.08 20.87 1.48
C PRO A 394 10.49 19.46 1.68
N GLN A 395 10.81 18.79 2.77
CA GLN A 395 10.34 17.45 3.08
C GLN A 395 9.52 17.45 4.38
N PRO A 396 8.19 17.57 4.31
CA PRO A 396 7.33 17.49 5.49
C PRO A 396 7.08 16.03 5.85
N TYR A 397 7.78 15.56 6.82
CA TYR A 397 7.59 14.21 7.35
C TYR A 397 6.76 14.23 8.64
#